data_0dbd456e2130dfa9ddd994c97aa0de10
#
_entry.id   0dbd456e2130dfa9ddd994c97aa0de10
#
_cell.length_a   1.000
_cell.length_b   1.000
_cell.length_c   1.000
_cell.angle_alpha   90.00
_cell.angle_beta   90.00
_cell.angle_gamma   90.00
#
_symmetry.space_group_name_H-M   'P 1'
#
loop_
_entity.id
_entity.type
_entity.pdbx_description
1 polymer ?
#
loop_
_entity_poly.entity_id
_entity_poly.type
_entity_poly.pdbx_seq_one_letter_code
_entity_poly.pdbx_strand_id
1 'polypeptide(L)'
;MAKKNSFSVIALVVFMWVLLPLVATAQSQPASAGASSAPMKGICVYYNDKFQGHVVASGEKYDKDALTAAHKTLAFGTMVKVTNLRNSKSVVVRVNDRGPHGGSKAKIIEITSRAAKEIDMIKEGKAQVQIEVVQSGKK
;
A
#
# COMPACT_ATOMS: atom_id res chain seq x y z
N MET A 1 -0.45 -46.09 -81.07
CA MET A 1 -0.49 -46.86 -79.84
C MET A 1 0.23 -46.02 -78.77
N ALA A 2 -0.52 -45.34 -77.99
CA ALA A 2 0.00 -44.46 -76.98
C ALA A 2 -0.01 -45.15 -75.64
N LYS A 3 1.10 -45.32 -74.99
CA LYS A 3 1.20 -45.76 -73.63
C LYS A 3 1.16 -44.49 -72.70
N LYS A 4 0.08 -44.40 -72.02
CA LYS A 4 -0.06 -43.39 -70.97
C LYS A 4 0.69 -43.83 -69.71
N ASN A 5 1.73 -43.18 -69.38
CA ASN A 5 2.32 -43.34 -68.06
C ASN A 5 1.75 -42.29 -67.16
N SER A 6 0.90 -42.72 -66.28
CA SER A 6 0.37 -41.93 -65.20
C SER A 6 1.41 -41.85 -64.08
N PHE A 7 2.05 -40.69 -63.96
CA PHE A 7 2.85 -40.42 -62.78
C PHE A 7 1.94 -39.79 -61.77
N SER A 8 1.61 -40.56 -60.76
CA SER A 8 0.96 -40.09 -59.57
C SER A 8 1.95 -39.21 -58.77
N VAL A 9 1.74 -37.93 -58.82
CA VAL A 9 2.48 -37.04 -58.00
C VAL A 9 1.89 -37.10 -56.62
N ILE A 10 2.56 -37.82 -55.75
CA ILE A 10 2.24 -37.80 -54.32
C ILE A 10 2.75 -36.47 -53.81
N ALA A 11 1.85 -35.54 -53.63
CA ALA A 11 2.14 -34.28 -52.95
C ALA A 11 2.39 -34.59 -51.46
N LEU A 12 3.65 -34.58 -51.13
CA LEU A 12 4.09 -34.69 -49.74
C LEU A 12 3.77 -33.35 -49.06
N VAL A 13 2.62 -33.25 -48.45
CA VAL A 13 2.29 -32.12 -47.60
C VAL A 13 3.10 -32.28 -46.33
N VAL A 14 4.26 -31.65 -46.32
CA VAL A 14 5.05 -31.46 -45.11
C VAL A 14 4.28 -30.49 -44.25
N PHE A 15 3.52 -31.03 -43.32
CA PHE A 15 2.91 -30.24 -42.25
C PHE A 15 4.05 -29.78 -41.31
N MET A 16 4.60 -28.63 -41.65
CA MET A 16 5.57 -27.97 -40.80
C MET A 16 4.81 -27.44 -39.59
N TRP A 17 4.79 -28.23 -38.53
CA TRP A 17 4.37 -27.76 -37.21
C TRP A 17 5.38 -26.69 -36.75
N VAL A 18 5.01 -25.46 -36.99
CA VAL A 18 5.69 -24.35 -36.36
C VAL A 18 5.33 -24.42 -34.87
N LEU A 19 6.22 -25.06 -34.13
CA LEU A 19 6.25 -24.94 -32.67
C LEU A 19 6.55 -23.47 -32.37
N LEU A 20 5.51 -22.66 -32.20
CA LEU A 20 5.64 -21.39 -31.51
C LEU A 20 6.08 -21.70 -30.09
N PRO A 21 7.25 -21.20 -29.65
CA PRO A 21 7.56 -21.24 -28.24
C PRO A 21 6.52 -20.35 -27.55
N LEU A 22 5.73 -20.96 -26.70
CA LEU A 22 4.92 -20.26 -25.72
C LEU A 22 5.92 -19.54 -24.82
N VAL A 23 6.22 -18.28 -25.15
CA VAL A 23 6.96 -17.41 -24.26
C VAL A 23 6.01 -17.13 -23.11
N ALA A 24 6.14 -17.95 -22.07
CA ALA A 24 5.60 -17.61 -20.78
C ALA A 24 6.33 -16.35 -20.34
N THR A 25 5.73 -15.20 -20.60
CA THR A 25 6.10 -13.97 -19.92
C THR A 25 5.82 -14.23 -18.45
N ALA A 26 6.86 -14.63 -17.75
CA ALA A 26 6.87 -14.57 -16.31
C ALA A 26 6.66 -13.09 -15.96
N GLN A 27 5.41 -12.72 -15.68
CA GLN A 27 5.13 -11.48 -15.00
C GLN A 27 5.79 -11.63 -13.64
N SER A 28 6.97 -11.06 -13.51
CA SER A 28 7.57 -10.80 -12.23
C SER A 28 6.65 -9.81 -11.53
N GLN A 29 5.70 -10.32 -10.77
CA GLN A 29 5.06 -9.55 -9.73
C GLN A 29 6.19 -9.03 -8.85
N PRO A 30 6.27 -7.71 -8.62
CA PRO A 30 7.18 -7.23 -7.61
C PRO A 30 6.76 -7.94 -6.32
N ALA A 31 7.64 -8.77 -5.79
CA ALA A 31 7.49 -9.34 -4.48
C ALA A 31 7.43 -8.16 -3.51
N SER A 32 6.22 -7.74 -3.17
CA SER A 32 5.97 -6.91 -2.01
C SER A 32 6.24 -7.81 -0.79
N ALA A 33 7.51 -7.95 -0.47
CA ALA A 33 7.94 -8.46 0.82
C ALA A 33 7.65 -7.37 1.86
N GLY A 34 6.38 -7.11 2.08
CA GLY A 34 5.87 -6.42 3.24
C GLY A 34 5.11 -7.45 4.04
N ALA A 35 5.53 -7.72 5.26
CA ALA A 35 4.71 -8.45 6.21
C ALA A 35 3.40 -7.66 6.34
N SER A 36 2.41 -8.06 5.57
CA SER A 36 1.06 -7.52 5.65
C SER A 36 0.48 -7.97 6.97
N SER A 37 0.67 -7.14 8.00
CA SER A 37 -0.16 -7.29 9.19
C SER A 37 -1.62 -7.06 8.77
N ALA A 38 -2.52 -7.88 9.31
CA ALA A 38 -3.95 -7.75 9.02
C ALA A 38 -4.40 -6.29 9.21
N PRO A 39 -5.30 -5.78 8.36
CA PRO A 39 -5.83 -4.42 8.50
C PRO A 39 -6.44 -4.20 9.89
N MET A 40 -6.12 -3.09 10.53
CA MET A 40 -6.66 -2.72 11.82
C MET A 40 -7.70 -1.60 11.64
N LYS A 41 -8.82 -1.71 12.32
CA LYS A 41 -9.86 -0.68 12.34
C LYS A 41 -9.92 0.00 13.69
N GLY A 42 -10.17 1.29 13.68
CA GLY A 42 -10.33 2.06 14.91
C GLY A 42 -10.49 3.54 14.65
N ILE A 43 -10.31 4.34 15.69
CA ILE A 43 -10.45 5.79 15.62
C ILE A 43 -9.09 6.43 15.34
N CYS A 44 -9.04 7.27 14.31
CA CYS A 44 -7.96 8.19 14.03
C CYS A 44 -8.28 9.56 14.63
N VAL A 45 -7.29 10.18 15.24
CA VAL A 45 -7.29 11.58 15.64
C VAL A 45 -6.11 12.30 15.00
N TYR A 46 -6.03 13.62 15.13
CA TYR A 46 -4.88 14.35 14.63
C TYR A 46 -4.31 15.30 15.69
N TYR A 47 -3.02 15.63 15.54
CA TYR A 47 -2.31 16.51 16.45
C TYR A 47 -2.88 17.93 16.44
N ASN A 48 -2.84 18.57 17.59
CA ASN A 48 -3.06 20.00 17.66
C ASN A 48 -1.84 20.74 17.10
N ASP A 49 -2.05 21.79 16.32
CA ASP A 49 -1.00 22.57 15.67
C ASP A 49 -0.04 23.25 16.66
N LYS A 50 -0.44 23.42 17.94
CA LYS A 50 0.44 23.91 19.01
C LYS A 50 1.68 23.07 19.25
N PHE A 51 1.69 21.81 18.80
CA PHE A 51 2.84 20.92 18.92
C PHE A 51 3.91 21.15 17.84
N GLN A 52 3.68 22.04 16.89
CA GLN A 52 4.66 22.35 15.84
C GLN A 52 6.05 22.60 16.45
N GLY A 53 7.05 21.85 15.96
CA GLY A 53 8.45 21.94 16.41
C GLY A 53 8.78 21.17 17.69
N HIS A 54 7.81 20.57 18.38
CA HIS A 54 8.07 19.71 19.53
C HIS A 54 8.75 18.41 19.09
N VAL A 55 9.67 17.92 19.92
CA VAL A 55 10.35 16.65 19.67
C VAL A 55 9.38 15.50 19.96
N VAL A 56 9.24 14.59 18.99
CA VAL A 56 8.45 13.37 19.10
C VAL A 56 9.31 12.19 19.55
N ALA A 57 8.69 11.04 19.82
CA ALA A 57 9.37 9.88 20.42
C ALA A 57 10.54 9.32 19.58
N SER A 58 10.55 9.52 18.27
CA SER A 58 11.68 9.16 17.40
C SER A 58 12.89 10.10 17.50
N GLY A 59 12.74 11.23 18.17
CA GLY A 59 13.74 12.31 18.21
C GLY A 59 13.60 13.35 17.11
N GLU A 60 12.68 13.16 16.18
CA GLU A 60 12.34 14.14 15.14
C GLU A 60 11.50 15.28 15.74
N LYS A 61 11.43 16.41 15.03
CA LYS A 61 10.50 17.48 15.35
C LYS A 61 9.17 17.26 14.67
N TYR A 62 8.07 17.45 15.39
CA TYR A 62 6.75 17.44 14.81
C TYR A 62 6.61 18.55 13.76
N ASP A 63 6.18 18.16 12.58
CA ASP A 63 5.83 19.05 11.49
C ASP A 63 4.39 18.78 11.05
N LYS A 64 3.51 19.74 11.28
CA LYS A 64 2.09 19.65 10.94
C LYS A 64 1.84 19.48 9.44
N ASP A 65 2.79 19.90 8.61
CA ASP A 65 2.71 19.85 7.14
C ASP A 65 3.37 18.60 6.54
N ALA A 66 4.00 17.76 7.37
CA ALA A 66 4.52 16.46 6.97
C ALA A 66 3.44 15.36 7.01
N LEU A 67 3.71 14.23 6.37
CA LEU A 67 2.86 13.05 6.40
C LEU A 67 3.41 12.03 7.38
N THR A 68 3.23 12.29 8.67
CA THR A 68 3.70 11.43 9.76
C THR A 68 2.58 11.09 10.74
N ALA A 69 2.84 10.11 11.59
CA ALA A 69 1.86 9.62 12.55
C ALA A 69 2.50 9.10 13.83
N ALA A 70 1.69 9.07 14.89
CA ALA A 70 1.95 8.30 16.10
C ALA A 70 1.16 6.98 16.08
N HIS A 71 1.83 5.92 16.46
CA HIS A 71 1.22 4.61 16.69
C HIS A 71 1.82 3.95 17.93
N LYS A 72 1.01 3.17 18.64
CA LYS A 72 1.42 2.62 19.95
C LYS A 72 2.55 1.61 19.84
N THR A 73 2.58 0.78 18.80
CA THR A 73 3.46 -0.40 18.72
C THR A 73 4.24 -0.55 17.42
N LEU A 74 3.79 0.04 16.31
CA LEU A 74 4.50 -0.08 15.02
C LEU A 74 5.88 0.57 15.11
N ALA A 75 6.88 -0.08 14.52
CA ALA A 75 8.25 0.44 14.47
C ALA A 75 8.32 1.82 13.80
N PHE A 76 9.23 2.67 14.26
CA PHE A 76 9.49 3.95 13.58
C PHE A 76 9.95 3.71 12.14
N GLY A 77 9.51 4.57 11.23
CA GLY A 77 9.75 4.41 9.80
C GLY A 77 8.75 3.50 9.08
N THR A 78 7.85 2.84 9.81
CA THR A 78 6.75 2.06 9.19
C THR A 78 5.85 3.00 8.40
N MET A 79 5.59 2.64 7.14
CA MET A 79 4.63 3.35 6.29
C MET A 79 3.27 2.70 6.43
N VAL A 80 2.27 3.51 6.71
CA VAL A 80 0.91 3.07 6.99
C VAL A 80 -0.07 3.81 6.08
N LYS A 81 -0.90 3.06 5.39
CA LYS A 81 -2.05 3.61 4.66
C LYS A 81 -3.20 3.76 5.63
N VAL A 82 -3.69 4.98 5.78
CA VAL A 82 -4.85 5.32 6.60
C VAL A 82 -6.02 5.63 5.69
N THR A 83 -7.09 4.88 5.80
CA THR A 83 -8.31 5.05 4.99
C THR A 83 -9.46 5.49 5.89
N ASN A 84 -10.05 6.65 5.58
CA ASN A 84 -11.27 7.11 6.23
C ASN A 84 -12.46 6.32 5.71
N LEU A 85 -13.09 5.53 6.57
CA LEU A 85 -14.16 4.62 6.18
C LEU A 85 -15.46 5.34 5.77
N ARG A 86 -15.61 6.62 6.10
CA ARG A 86 -16.78 7.41 5.72
C ARG A 86 -16.77 7.83 4.26
N ASN A 87 -15.60 8.20 3.74
CA ASN A 87 -15.47 8.77 2.40
C ASN A 87 -14.49 8.01 1.50
N SER A 88 -13.88 6.93 2.00
CA SER A 88 -12.89 6.11 1.28
C SER A 88 -11.60 6.85 0.86
N LYS A 89 -11.38 8.09 1.33
CA LYS A 89 -10.12 8.80 1.13
C LYS A 89 -9.01 8.19 1.95
N SER A 90 -7.82 8.11 1.41
CA SER A 90 -6.67 7.53 2.08
C SER A 90 -5.42 8.40 1.95
N VAL A 91 -4.50 8.23 2.89
CA VAL A 91 -3.19 8.86 2.91
C VAL A 91 -2.18 7.85 3.45
N VAL A 92 -0.95 7.89 2.94
CA VAL A 92 0.16 7.10 3.49
C VAL A 92 0.98 8.01 4.39
N VAL A 93 1.21 7.55 5.63
CA VAL A 93 1.95 8.27 6.65
C VAL A 93 3.09 7.42 7.20
N ARG A 94 4.15 8.07 7.67
CA ARG A 94 5.29 7.41 8.31
C ARG A 94 5.17 7.50 9.83
N VAL A 95 5.27 6.38 10.50
CA VAL A 95 5.28 6.35 11.97
C VAL A 95 6.60 6.90 12.51
N ASN A 96 6.54 7.96 13.31
CA ASN A 96 7.71 8.57 13.95
C ASN A 96 7.46 8.95 15.42
N ASP A 97 6.31 8.62 15.96
CA ASP A 97 5.94 8.95 17.32
C ASP A 97 5.15 7.82 18.00
N ARG A 98 4.99 7.93 19.31
CA ARG A 98 4.17 7.03 20.13
C ARG A 98 2.88 7.71 20.54
N GLY A 99 1.80 6.98 20.44
CA GLY A 99 0.44 7.43 20.74
C GLY A 99 -0.60 6.81 19.82
N PRO A 100 -1.84 7.25 19.91
CA PRO A 100 -2.39 8.30 20.79
C PRO A 100 -2.34 7.90 22.27
N HIS A 101 -2.01 8.88 23.11
CA HIS A 101 -1.97 8.71 24.56
C HIS A 101 -3.30 9.10 25.19
N GLY A 102 -3.71 8.33 26.19
CA GLY A 102 -4.92 8.58 26.94
C GLY A 102 -6.22 8.32 26.17
N GLY A 103 -7.32 8.34 26.88
CA GLY A 103 -8.64 8.13 26.31
C GLY A 103 -8.96 6.70 25.91
N SER A 104 -9.86 6.53 24.97
CA SER A 104 -10.38 5.22 24.55
C SER A 104 -9.31 4.35 23.89
N LYS A 105 -9.33 3.05 24.21
CA LYS A 105 -8.53 2.02 23.49
C LYS A 105 -8.85 1.95 21.99
N ALA A 106 -10.02 2.45 21.59
CA ALA A 106 -10.43 2.51 20.19
C ALA A 106 -9.59 3.48 19.35
N LYS A 107 -8.88 4.44 19.96
CA LYS A 107 -7.92 5.30 19.26
C LYS A 107 -6.67 4.51 18.92
N ILE A 108 -6.42 4.33 17.63
CA ILE A 108 -5.33 3.47 17.14
C ILE A 108 -4.20 4.26 16.50
N ILE A 109 -4.46 5.44 15.96
CA ILE A 109 -3.46 6.26 15.26
C ILE A 109 -3.75 7.74 15.45
N GLU A 110 -2.69 8.54 15.51
CA GLU A 110 -2.74 10.00 15.51
C GLU A 110 -1.89 10.52 14.35
N ILE A 111 -2.48 11.34 13.48
CA ILE A 111 -1.84 11.81 12.26
C ILE A 111 -1.63 13.32 12.28
N THR A 112 -0.77 13.84 11.41
CA THR A 112 -0.56 15.28 11.27
C THR A 112 -1.78 15.99 10.71
N SER A 113 -1.85 17.31 10.91
CA SER A 113 -2.91 18.15 10.34
C SER A 113 -2.95 18.04 8.82
N ARG A 114 -1.80 17.96 8.14
CA ARG A 114 -1.71 17.73 6.70
C ARG A 114 -2.38 16.42 6.29
N ALA A 115 -2.02 15.31 6.94
CA ALA A 115 -2.61 14.01 6.66
C ALA A 115 -4.11 13.98 6.92
N ALA A 116 -4.57 14.63 7.99
CA ALA A 116 -6.00 14.73 8.32
C ALA A 116 -6.80 15.50 7.26
N LYS A 117 -6.22 16.51 6.63
CA LYS A 117 -6.81 17.22 5.49
C LYS A 117 -6.95 16.32 4.26
N GLU A 118 -5.94 15.50 3.97
CA GLU A 118 -5.96 14.58 2.82
C GLU A 118 -7.11 13.55 2.88
N ILE A 119 -7.51 13.14 4.07
CA ILE A 119 -8.63 12.21 4.27
C ILE A 119 -9.92 12.89 4.72
N ASP A 120 -9.94 14.22 4.68
CA ASP A 120 -11.13 15.05 4.96
C ASP A 120 -11.79 14.76 6.32
N MET A 121 -10.99 14.79 7.39
CA MET A 121 -11.47 14.55 8.75
C MET A 121 -11.33 15.74 9.71
N ILE A 122 -10.83 16.88 9.25
CA ILE A 122 -10.54 18.05 10.10
C ILE A 122 -11.80 18.55 10.83
N LYS A 123 -12.93 18.61 10.14
CA LYS A 123 -14.17 19.15 10.69
C LYS A 123 -14.70 18.31 11.86
N GLU A 124 -14.58 17.00 11.77
CA GLU A 124 -15.06 16.07 12.79
C GLU A 124 -14.07 15.86 13.92
N GLY A 125 -12.80 16.24 13.74
CA GLY A 125 -11.73 16.06 14.72
C GLY A 125 -11.28 14.62 14.93
N LYS A 126 -12.04 13.65 14.44
CA LYS A 126 -11.78 12.20 14.50
C LYS A 126 -12.49 11.49 13.36
N ALA A 127 -12.00 10.31 12.99
CA ALA A 127 -12.63 9.48 11.97
C ALA A 127 -12.49 8.00 12.31
N GLN A 128 -13.46 7.20 11.89
CA GLN A 128 -13.30 5.75 11.80
C GLN A 128 -12.41 5.44 10.60
N VAL A 129 -11.32 4.73 10.85
CA VAL A 129 -10.35 4.41 9.82
C VAL A 129 -10.01 2.93 9.80
N GLN A 130 -9.52 2.49 8.66
CA GLN A 130 -8.76 1.27 8.51
C GLN A 130 -7.31 1.64 8.25
N ILE A 131 -6.38 0.98 8.95
CA ILE A 131 -4.96 1.16 8.72
C ILE A 131 -4.33 -0.12 8.22
N GLU A 132 -3.41 0.01 7.27
CA GLU A 132 -2.67 -1.10 6.65
C GLU A 132 -1.19 -0.74 6.58
N VAL A 133 -0.32 -1.66 7.02
CA VAL A 133 1.12 -1.48 6.87
C VAL A 133 1.49 -1.73 5.42
N VAL A 134 2.01 -0.70 4.73
CA VAL A 134 2.46 -0.81 3.34
C VAL A 134 3.95 -1.04 3.23
N GLN A 135 4.71 -0.66 4.26
CA GLN A 135 6.15 -0.93 4.37
C GLN A 135 6.54 -0.94 5.85
N SER A 136 7.21 -1.99 6.29
CA SER A 136 7.72 -2.08 7.66
C SER A 136 8.90 -1.13 7.87
N GLY A 137 8.94 -0.48 9.04
CA GLY A 137 10.11 0.27 9.48
C GLY A 137 11.27 -0.66 9.79
N LYS A 138 12.48 -0.12 9.74
CA LYS A 138 13.68 -0.84 10.23
C LYS A 138 13.67 -0.85 11.75
N LYS A 139 13.93 -2.02 12.34
CA LYS A 139 14.20 -2.13 13.77
C LYS A 139 15.57 -1.55 14.09
#